data_09aa81872bc4b9be356d7d2600097092
#
_entry.id   09aa81872bc4b9be356d7d2600097092
#
_cell.length_a   1.000
_cell.length_b   1.000
_cell.length_c   1.000
_cell.angle_alpha   90.00
_cell.angle_beta   90.00
_cell.angle_gamma   90.00
#
_symmetry.space_group_name_H-M   'P 1'
#
loop_
_entity.id
_entity.type
_entity.pdbx_description
1 polymer ?
#
loop_
_entity_poly.entity_id
_entity_poly.type
_entity_poly.pdbx_seq_one_letter_code
_entity_poly.pdbx_strand_id
1 'polypeptide(L)'
;MQILTGSAPPVAVSALASVQYDSQGAFVATLQNGQVWRQVNALGAKAPLKVGARITITPGALGSYTLQTNDASHVYKVELKS
;
A
#
# COMPACT_ATOMS: atom_id res chain seq x y z
N MET A 1 10.98 -22.74 -4.04
CA MET A 1 11.14 -22.10 -3.76
C MET A 1 11.83 -21.27 -3.76
N GLN A 2 12.11 -20.70 -3.58
CA GLN A 2 12.69 -19.89 -3.67
C GLN A 2 13.21 -19.18 -2.94
N ILE A 3 13.83 -18.94 -2.77
CA ILE A 3 14.34 -18.34 -2.10
C ILE A 3 14.68 -17.23 -2.34
N LEU A 4 14.52 -16.47 -2.14
CA LEU A 4 14.59 -15.45 -2.35
C LEU A 4 15.59 -14.78 -1.94
N THR A 5 16.24 -14.30 -2.39
CA THR A 5 17.24 -13.74 -2.04
C THR A 5 17.24 -12.43 -2.42
N GLY A 6 17.20 -11.58 -1.88
CA GLY A 6 17.43 -10.25 -2.21
C GLY A 6 16.30 -9.51 -2.77
N SER A 7 15.80 -9.91 -3.83
CA SER A 7 14.72 -9.16 -4.36
C SER A 7 13.48 -9.96 -4.18
N ALA A 8 12.57 -9.45 -3.44
CA ALA A 8 11.31 -10.11 -3.23
C ALA A 8 10.29 -9.63 -4.26
N PRO A 9 9.43 -10.50 -4.73
CA PRO A 9 8.36 -10.06 -5.62
C PRO A 9 7.38 -9.17 -4.87
N PRO A 10 6.54 -8.44 -5.59
CA PRO A 10 5.49 -7.70 -4.93
C PRO A 10 4.61 -8.62 -4.10
N VAL A 11 4.22 -8.17 -2.92
CA VAL A 11 3.37 -8.98 -2.07
C VAL A 11 1.91 -8.90 -2.47
N ALA A 12 1.53 -7.89 -3.23
CA ALA A 12 0.16 -7.76 -3.70
C ALA A 12 0.12 -6.86 -4.91
N VAL A 13 -0.69 -7.24 -5.89
CA VAL A 13 -1.07 -6.38 -6.99
C VAL A 13 -2.58 -6.56 -7.12
N SER A 14 -3.34 -5.53 -6.79
CA SER A 14 -4.79 -5.66 -6.73
C SER A 14 -5.41 -4.29 -6.88
N ALA A 15 -6.66 -4.25 -7.31
CA ALA A 15 -7.38 -3.00 -7.38
C ALA A 15 -7.79 -2.54 -5.98
N LEU A 16 -7.88 -1.24 -5.80
CA LEU A 16 -8.34 -0.66 -4.55
C LEU A 16 -9.84 -0.82 -4.45
N ALA A 17 -10.31 -1.53 -3.42
CA ALA A 17 -11.73 -1.74 -3.22
C ALA A 17 -12.36 -0.59 -2.44
N SER A 18 -11.67 -0.08 -1.43
CA SER A 18 -12.15 1.05 -0.67
C SER A 18 -10.99 1.75 0.03
N VAL A 19 -11.20 2.98 0.40
CA VAL A 19 -10.20 3.74 1.13
C VAL A 19 -10.90 4.63 2.15
N GLN A 20 -10.32 4.67 3.34
CA GLN A 20 -10.76 5.55 4.40
C GLN A 20 -9.56 6.30 4.93
N TYR A 21 -9.80 7.41 5.61
CA TYR A 21 -8.73 8.20 6.18
C TYR A 21 -8.99 8.37 7.67
N ASP A 22 -7.93 8.23 8.47
CA ASP A 22 -8.06 8.40 9.92
C ASP A 22 -7.92 9.87 10.29
N SER A 23 -7.93 10.16 11.58
CA SER A 23 -7.88 11.54 12.06
C SER A 23 -6.57 12.23 11.75
N GLN A 24 -5.53 11.49 11.42
CA GLN A 24 -4.23 12.06 11.08
C GLN A 24 -4.02 12.16 9.58
N GLY A 25 -5.02 11.80 8.80
CA GLY A 25 -4.91 11.82 7.35
C GLY A 25 -4.28 10.57 6.76
N ALA A 26 -3.97 9.58 7.57
CA ALA A 26 -3.45 8.32 7.05
C ALA A 26 -4.55 7.53 6.39
N PHE A 27 -4.27 7.01 5.20
CA PHE A 27 -5.27 6.19 4.54
C PHE A 27 -5.24 4.75 5.07
N VAL A 28 -6.40 4.12 5.01
CA VAL A 28 -6.55 2.70 5.24
C VAL A 28 -7.16 2.15 3.95
N ALA A 29 -6.37 1.43 3.20
CA ALA A 29 -6.74 0.96 1.88
C ALA A 29 -7.10 -0.52 1.94
N THR A 30 -8.29 -0.85 1.49
CA THR A 30 -8.73 -2.24 1.38
C THR A 30 -8.63 -2.63 -0.09
N LEU A 31 -7.88 -3.67 -0.37
CA LEU A 31 -7.71 -4.16 -1.72
C LEU A 31 -8.74 -5.23 -2.04
N GLN A 32 -8.99 -5.44 -3.32
CA GLN A 32 -9.96 -6.45 -3.73
C GLN A 32 -9.53 -7.85 -3.36
N ASN A 33 -8.23 -8.07 -3.13
CA ASN A 33 -7.76 -9.37 -2.67
C ASN A 33 -7.99 -9.61 -1.18
N GLY A 34 -8.60 -8.66 -0.48
CA GLY A 34 -8.92 -8.79 0.94
C GLY A 34 -7.91 -8.21 1.90
N GLN A 35 -6.76 -7.80 1.42
CA GLN A 35 -5.75 -7.21 2.30
C GLN A 35 -6.12 -5.77 2.65
N VAL A 36 -5.73 -5.37 3.86
CA VAL A 36 -5.95 -4.01 4.34
C VAL A 36 -4.60 -3.42 4.72
N TRP A 37 -4.27 -2.29 4.11
CA TRP A 37 -2.99 -1.63 4.30
C TRP A 37 -3.22 -0.22 4.84
N ARG A 38 -2.40 0.16 5.81
CA ARG A 38 -2.52 1.46 6.45
C ARG A 38 -1.27 2.28 6.17
N GLN A 39 -1.44 3.54 5.85
CA GLN A 39 -0.31 4.44 5.62
C GLN A 39 0.47 4.69 6.90
N VAL A 40 1.79 4.68 6.78
CA VAL A 40 2.70 4.99 7.87
C VAL A 40 3.27 6.38 7.61
N ASN A 41 3.49 7.13 8.66
CA ASN A 41 4.08 8.47 8.55
C ASN A 41 3.23 9.44 7.74
N ALA A 42 1.93 9.38 7.95
CA ALA A 42 1.06 10.38 7.34
C ALA A 42 1.39 11.73 7.96
N LEU A 43 1.49 12.73 7.11
CA LEU A 43 1.89 14.07 7.54
C LEU A 43 0.72 15.04 7.52
N GLY A 44 -0.48 14.52 7.72
CA GLY A 44 -1.67 15.35 7.77
C GLY A 44 -2.31 15.62 6.43
N ALA A 45 -1.62 15.32 5.35
CA ALA A 45 -2.18 15.50 4.01
C ALA A 45 -2.72 14.17 3.51
N LYS A 46 -3.94 14.17 3.06
CA LYS A 46 -4.58 12.95 2.57
C LYS A 46 -4.04 12.59 1.20
N ALA A 47 -3.56 11.35 1.05
CA ALA A 47 -3.12 10.85 -0.23
C ALA A 47 -4.32 10.61 -1.13
N PRO A 48 -4.28 11.05 -2.39
CA PRO A 48 -5.45 10.93 -3.28
C PRO A 48 -5.52 9.54 -3.91
N LEU A 49 -6.10 8.59 -3.22
CA LEU A 49 -6.30 7.24 -3.75
C LEU A 49 -7.70 7.14 -4.34
N LYS A 50 -7.80 6.45 -5.48
CA LYS A 50 -9.08 6.27 -6.15
C LYS A 50 -9.48 4.80 -6.12
N VAL A 51 -10.72 4.54 -5.77
CA VAL A 51 -11.27 3.19 -5.85
C VAL A 51 -11.17 2.70 -7.29
N GLY A 52 -10.73 1.46 -7.45
CA GLY A 52 -10.52 0.86 -8.75
C GLY A 52 -9.10 1.03 -9.28
N ALA A 53 -8.29 1.87 -8.67
CA ALA A 53 -6.92 2.03 -9.11
C ALA A 53 -6.12 0.76 -8.82
N ARG A 54 -5.19 0.44 -9.68
CA ARG A 54 -4.30 -0.68 -9.45
C ARG A 54 -3.28 -0.30 -8.39
N ILE A 55 -3.18 -1.13 -7.38
CA ILE A 55 -2.27 -0.93 -6.27
C ILE A 55 -1.22 -2.02 -6.30
N THR A 56 0.04 -1.63 -6.17
CA THR A 56 1.15 -2.56 -6.06
C THR A 56 1.80 -2.36 -4.71
N ILE A 57 1.89 -3.44 -3.93
CA ILE A 57 2.56 -3.43 -2.63
C ILE A 57 3.88 -4.15 -2.79
N THR A 58 4.96 -3.48 -2.43
CA THR A 58 6.30 -4.02 -2.58
C THR A 58 7.00 -4.00 -1.24
N PRO A 59 7.78 -5.03 -0.91
CA PRO A 59 8.55 -4.99 0.32
C PRO A 59 9.66 -3.95 0.22
N GLY A 60 9.88 -3.25 1.31
CA GLY A 60 10.97 -2.30 1.42
C GLY A 60 12.05 -2.82 2.34
N ALA A 61 12.90 -1.91 2.80
CA ALA A 61 13.96 -2.28 3.71
C ALA A 61 13.41 -2.51 5.11
N LEU A 62 14.04 -3.41 5.85
CA LEU A 62 13.77 -3.57 7.28
C LEU A 62 12.32 -3.92 7.60
N GLY A 63 11.71 -4.72 6.76
CA GLY A 63 10.35 -5.18 7.03
C GLY A 63 9.26 -4.18 6.71
N SER A 64 9.58 -3.07 6.10
CA SER A 64 8.57 -2.11 5.69
C SER A 64 7.99 -2.49 4.33
N TYR A 65 6.89 -1.84 3.95
CA TYR A 65 6.26 -2.05 2.66
C TYR A 65 5.93 -0.70 2.04
N THR A 66 5.84 -0.67 0.72
CA THR A 66 5.42 0.53 0.00
C THR A 66 4.21 0.22 -0.86
N LEU A 67 3.35 1.19 -0.99
CA LEU A 67 2.17 1.14 -1.82
C LEU A 67 2.33 2.13 -2.96
N GLN A 68 2.13 1.66 -4.18
CA GLN A 68 2.26 2.50 -5.36
C GLN A 68 1.01 2.35 -6.20
N THR A 69 0.51 3.47 -6.72
CA THR A 69 -0.65 3.45 -7.61
C THR A 69 -0.18 3.29 -9.05
N ASN A 70 -1.12 2.94 -9.93
CA ASN A 70 -0.77 2.69 -11.32
C ASN A 70 -0.31 3.94 -12.07
N ASP A 71 -0.62 5.13 -11.58
CA ASP A 71 -0.09 6.32 -12.20
C ASP A 71 1.34 6.63 -11.75
N ALA A 72 1.81 5.90 -10.75
CA ALA A 72 3.20 5.92 -10.32
C ALA A 72 3.73 7.28 -9.88
N SER A 73 2.86 8.23 -9.64
CA SER A 73 3.34 9.56 -9.28
C SER A 73 3.79 9.63 -7.83
N HIS A 74 3.32 8.72 -6.98
CA HIS A 74 3.68 8.73 -5.57
C HIS A 74 3.82 7.32 -5.04
N VAL A 75 4.69 7.17 -4.04
CA VAL A 75 4.91 5.93 -3.34
C VAL A 75 4.73 6.21 -1.86
N TYR A 76 3.95 5.40 -1.19
CA TYR A 76 3.63 5.61 0.22
C TYR A 76 4.11 4.44 1.05
N LYS A 77 4.59 4.72 2.26
CA LYS A 77 4.93 3.66 3.20
C LYS A 77 3.67 3.16 3.86
N VAL A 78 3.54 1.85 3.94
CA VAL A 78 2.35 1.21 4.50
C VAL A 78 2.73 0.05 5.39
N GLU A 79 1.80 -0.34 6.22
CA GLU A 79 1.89 -1.54 7.03
C GLU A 79 0.65 -2.38 6.81
N LEU A 80 0.79 -3.68 6.93
CA LEU A 80 -0.34 -4.59 6.77
C LEU A 80 -1.19 -4.55 8.03
N LYS A 81 -2.47 -4.26 7.87
CA LYS A 81 -3.39 -4.24 8.97
C LYS A 81 -4.12 -5.57 9.09
N SER A 82 -4.46 -6.15 8.00
CA SER A 82 -5.11 -7.45 8.05
C SER A 82 -5.14 -8.17 6.70
#